data_6e8409e24bfb9eae9bdb07f6b8b10f87
#
_entry.id   6e8409e24bfb9eae9bdb07f6b8b10f87
#
_cell.length_a   1.000
_cell.length_b   1.000
_cell.length_c   1.000
_cell.angle_alpha   90.00
_cell.angle_beta   90.00
_cell.angle_gamma   90.00
#
_symmetry.space_group_name_H-M   'P 1'
#
loop_
_entity.id
_entity.type
_entity.pdbx_description
1 polymer ?
#
loop_
_entity_poly.entity_id
_entity_poly.type
_entity_poly.pdbx_seq_one_letter_code
_entity_poly.pdbx_strand_id
1 'polypeptide(L)'
;MKRGSRNGHNDFVYQSMITCIGNKRKLVENIRDVFDEVRELLSKKKLNIVDGFSGSSIVSRELSYISKNLYTNDLEYYSYLMCYCYLKTPNQQERIQYHISTMNELAKNATYEGIICKTYAPKNTNDIQPNERCFYTRENALIIDTLRKYIDDNVEKELQPYCLAPLLNK
;
A
#
# COMPACT_ATOMS: atom_id res chain seq x y z
N MET A 1 -28.90 -16.24 -7.26
CA MET A 1 -28.92 -14.93 -7.97
C MET A 1 -27.51 -14.68 -8.52
N LYS A 2 -27.32 -14.64 -9.85
CA LYS A 2 -26.00 -14.29 -10.43
C LYS A 2 -25.70 -12.82 -10.11
N ARG A 3 -24.68 -12.55 -9.27
CA ARG A 3 -24.21 -11.20 -8.98
C ARG A 3 -23.58 -10.60 -10.25
N GLY A 4 -24.12 -9.46 -10.71
CA GLY A 4 -23.57 -8.74 -11.86
C GLY A 4 -22.12 -8.35 -11.63
N SER A 5 -21.31 -8.37 -12.69
CA SER A 5 -19.89 -8.03 -12.67
C SER A 5 -19.68 -6.59 -12.17
N ARG A 6 -19.05 -6.44 -11.02
CA ARG A 6 -18.64 -5.15 -10.42
C ARG A 6 -17.18 -4.92 -10.74
N ASN A 7 -16.82 -4.60 -11.98
CA ASN A 7 -15.43 -4.46 -12.41
C ASN A 7 -14.63 -3.53 -11.48
N GLY A 8 -15.12 -2.34 -11.15
CA GLY A 8 -14.41 -1.42 -10.26
C GLY A 8 -14.27 -1.90 -8.80
N HIS A 9 -15.23 -2.69 -8.28
CA HIS A 9 -15.11 -3.31 -6.96
C HIS A 9 -14.02 -4.37 -6.94
N ASN A 10 -13.97 -5.23 -7.96
CA ASN A 10 -12.95 -6.28 -8.06
C ASN A 10 -11.56 -5.68 -8.14
N ASP A 11 -11.36 -4.64 -8.96
CA ASP A 11 -10.07 -3.97 -9.08
C ASP A 11 -9.62 -3.37 -7.76
N PHE A 12 -10.48 -2.65 -7.05
CA PHE A 12 -10.15 -2.06 -5.75
C PHE A 12 -9.80 -3.11 -4.69
N VAL A 13 -10.48 -4.24 -4.64
CA VAL A 13 -10.23 -5.29 -3.64
C VAL A 13 -9.02 -6.14 -4.01
N TYR A 14 -8.92 -6.59 -5.26
CA TYR A 14 -7.95 -7.63 -5.65
C TYR A 14 -6.63 -7.09 -6.18
N GLN A 15 -6.56 -5.85 -6.68
CA GLN A 15 -5.29 -5.21 -6.99
C GLN A 15 -4.61 -4.77 -5.69
N SER A 16 -3.37 -5.18 -5.50
CA SER A 16 -2.61 -4.88 -4.27
C SER A 16 -1.24 -4.34 -4.62
N MET A 17 -0.81 -3.29 -3.92
CA MET A 17 0.53 -2.73 -4.04
C MET A 17 1.61 -3.72 -3.64
N ILE A 18 1.34 -4.60 -2.67
CA ILE A 18 2.28 -5.65 -2.25
C ILE A 18 1.58 -7.00 -2.23
N THR A 19 2.27 -8.05 -2.65
CA THR A 19 1.87 -9.43 -2.41
C THR A 19 2.58 -9.96 -1.17
N CYS A 20 1.88 -10.01 -0.05
CA CYS A 20 2.40 -10.57 1.20
C CYS A 20 2.16 -12.08 1.28
N ILE A 21 3.10 -12.79 1.94
CA ILE A 21 2.90 -14.19 2.33
C ILE A 21 1.68 -14.26 3.27
N GLY A 22 0.79 -15.21 3.03
CA GLY A 22 -0.42 -15.38 3.84
C GLY A 22 -1.52 -14.35 3.54
N ASN A 23 -1.47 -13.61 2.42
CA ASN A 23 -2.57 -12.73 2.04
C ASN A 23 -3.88 -13.53 1.87
N LYS A 24 -4.99 -12.89 2.20
CA LYS A 24 -6.32 -13.50 2.21
C LYS A 24 -7.07 -13.41 0.88
N ARG A 25 -6.39 -13.11 -0.25
CA ARG A 25 -7.03 -12.90 -1.56
C ARG A 25 -7.96 -14.02 -1.96
N LYS A 26 -7.57 -15.28 -1.74
CA LYS A 26 -8.39 -16.45 -2.05
C LYS A 26 -9.56 -16.68 -1.09
N LEU A 27 -9.54 -16.04 0.08
CA LEU A 27 -10.55 -16.22 1.13
C LEU A 27 -11.54 -15.04 1.20
N VAL A 28 -11.33 -13.97 0.43
CA VAL A 28 -12.14 -12.74 0.50
C VAL A 28 -13.63 -13.02 0.30
N GLU A 29 -13.98 -13.87 -0.65
CA GLU A 29 -15.38 -14.21 -0.91
C GLU A 29 -16.02 -14.97 0.26
N ASN A 30 -15.32 -15.95 0.82
CA ASN A 30 -15.81 -16.70 2.00
C ASN A 30 -15.95 -15.77 3.22
N ILE A 31 -15.00 -14.86 3.43
CA ILE A 31 -15.07 -13.87 4.50
C ILE A 31 -16.29 -12.96 4.30
N ARG A 32 -16.54 -12.50 3.09
CA ARG A 32 -17.72 -11.70 2.74
C ARG A 32 -19.00 -12.44 3.09
N ASP A 33 -19.12 -13.70 2.69
CA ASP A 33 -20.33 -14.51 2.91
C ASP A 33 -20.62 -14.64 4.41
N VAL A 34 -19.60 -14.89 5.26
CA VAL A 34 -19.76 -14.89 6.72
C VAL A 34 -20.26 -13.54 7.25
N PHE A 35 -19.73 -12.43 6.75
CA PHE A 35 -20.17 -11.10 7.19
C PHE A 35 -21.58 -10.76 6.68
N ASP A 36 -21.99 -11.26 5.52
CA ASP A 36 -23.35 -11.13 5.03
C ASP A 36 -24.34 -11.91 5.94
N GLU A 37 -24.00 -13.14 6.36
CA GLU A 37 -24.78 -13.89 7.36
C GLU A 37 -24.90 -13.14 8.70
N VAL A 38 -23.79 -12.57 9.20
CA VAL A 38 -23.79 -11.76 10.44
C VAL A 38 -24.71 -10.54 10.30
N ARG A 39 -24.70 -9.88 9.13
CA ARG A 39 -25.60 -8.74 8.85
C ARG A 39 -27.08 -9.13 8.90
N GLU A 40 -27.41 -10.28 8.33
CA GLU A 40 -28.77 -10.84 8.36
C GLU A 40 -29.20 -11.18 9.79
N LEU A 41 -28.35 -11.91 10.54
CA LEU A 41 -28.62 -12.26 11.95
C LEU A 41 -28.84 -11.03 12.84
N LEU A 42 -28.07 -9.98 12.62
CA LEU A 42 -28.19 -8.72 13.38
C LEU A 42 -29.26 -7.77 12.83
N SER A 43 -29.90 -8.12 11.70
CA SER A 43 -30.85 -7.24 10.99
C SER A 43 -30.26 -5.86 10.67
N LYS A 44 -28.95 -5.79 10.33
CA LYS A 44 -28.23 -4.55 10.06
C LYS A 44 -27.75 -4.47 8.61
N LYS A 45 -27.94 -3.31 7.98
CA LYS A 45 -27.38 -3.07 6.63
C LYS A 45 -25.87 -2.83 6.64
N LYS A 46 -25.35 -2.22 7.71
CA LYS A 46 -23.93 -1.91 7.90
C LYS A 46 -23.49 -2.23 9.32
N LEU A 47 -22.23 -2.68 9.48
CA LEU A 47 -21.65 -3.10 10.74
C LEU A 47 -20.55 -2.12 11.20
N ASN A 48 -20.27 -2.13 12.50
CA ASN A 48 -19.00 -1.62 13.01
C ASN A 48 -18.00 -2.78 12.99
N ILE A 49 -16.92 -2.62 12.27
CA ILE A 49 -15.96 -3.70 11.98
C ILE A 49 -14.58 -3.31 12.48
N VAL A 50 -13.88 -4.25 13.09
CA VAL A 50 -12.46 -4.15 13.44
C VAL A 50 -11.71 -5.25 12.71
N ASP A 51 -10.71 -4.85 11.90
CA ASP A 51 -9.72 -5.75 11.30
C ASP A 51 -8.44 -5.63 12.12
N GLY A 52 -8.22 -6.56 13.03
CA GLY A 52 -7.14 -6.52 14.02
C GLY A 52 -5.76 -6.85 13.47
N PHE A 53 -5.68 -7.47 12.27
CA PHE A 53 -4.46 -7.90 11.60
C PHE A 53 -4.58 -7.65 10.10
N SER A 54 -4.65 -6.37 9.72
CA SER A 54 -5.07 -5.93 8.39
C SER A 54 -4.09 -6.26 7.26
N GLY A 55 -2.80 -6.46 7.55
CA GLY A 55 -1.79 -6.88 6.60
C GLY A 55 -1.80 -6.05 5.30
N SER A 56 -2.09 -6.69 4.18
CA SER A 56 -2.21 -6.02 2.87
C SER A 56 -3.52 -5.24 2.68
N SER A 57 -4.33 -5.09 3.72
CA SER A 57 -5.64 -4.43 3.73
C SER A 57 -6.72 -5.06 2.83
N ILE A 58 -6.49 -6.22 2.25
CA ILE A 58 -7.44 -6.81 1.29
C ILE A 58 -8.80 -7.12 1.91
N VAL A 59 -8.82 -7.64 3.15
CA VAL A 59 -10.04 -7.92 3.91
C VAL A 59 -10.72 -6.60 4.29
N SER A 60 -9.97 -5.64 4.81
CA SER A 60 -10.47 -4.31 5.15
C SER A 60 -11.11 -3.61 3.96
N ARG A 61 -10.49 -3.70 2.75
CA ARG A 61 -11.05 -3.12 1.52
C ARG A 61 -12.38 -3.77 1.13
N GLU A 62 -12.48 -5.09 1.23
CA GLU A 62 -13.74 -5.79 0.99
C GLU A 62 -14.81 -5.38 2.00
N LEU A 63 -14.48 -5.41 3.28
CA LEU A 63 -15.42 -5.10 4.36
C LEU A 63 -15.81 -3.62 4.43
N SER A 64 -15.06 -2.72 3.78
CA SER A 64 -15.38 -1.27 3.73
C SER A 64 -16.75 -1.01 3.12
N TYR A 65 -17.21 -1.84 2.19
CA TYR A 65 -18.51 -1.68 1.52
C TYR A 65 -19.72 -1.95 2.43
N ILE A 66 -19.52 -2.75 3.48
CA ILE A 66 -20.56 -3.12 4.43
C ILE A 66 -20.35 -2.51 5.82
N SER A 67 -19.28 -1.76 6.02
CA SER A 67 -19.02 -1.10 7.30
C SER A 67 -19.69 0.24 7.41
N LYS A 68 -20.20 0.53 8.62
CA LYS A 68 -20.55 1.88 9.08
C LYS A 68 -19.28 2.60 9.56
N ASN A 69 -18.54 1.91 10.43
CA ASN A 69 -17.20 2.30 10.87
C ASN A 69 -16.28 1.09 10.67
N LEU A 70 -15.12 1.32 10.08
CA LEU A 70 -14.08 0.33 9.89
C LEU A 70 -12.83 0.79 10.62
N TYR A 71 -12.35 -0.03 11.53
CA TYR A 71 -11.07 0.17 12.24
C TYR A 71 -10.10 -0.89 11.77
N THR A 72 -8.91 -0.46 11.35
CA THR A 72 -7.83 -1.35 10.92
C THR A 72 -6.68 -1.23 11.88
N ASN A 73 -6.05 -2.35 12.20
CA ASN A 73 -4.87 -2.41 13.05
C ASN A 73 -3.89 -3.43 12.50
N ASP A 74 -2.60 -3.13 12.62
CA ASP A 74 -1.51 -4.06 12.34
C ASP A 74 -0.27 -3.62 13.10
N LEU A 75 0.67 -4.53 13.34
CA LEU A 75 1.95 -4.23 13.96
C LEU A 75 2.88 -3.50 12.99
N GLU A 76 2.78 -3.83 11.70
CA GLU A 76 3.70 -3.38 10.67
C GLU A 76 3.32 -2.00 10.10
N TYR A 77 4.27 -1.08 10.10
CA TYR A 77 4.05 0.27 9.58
C TYR A 77 3.66 0.31 8.10
N TYR A 78 4.18 -0.60 7.28
CA TYR A 78 3.78 -0.69 5.88
C TYR A 78 2.30 -1.04 5.72
N SER A 79 1.74 -1.85 6.61
CA SER A 79 0.32 -2.18 6.64
C SER A 79 -0.53 -0.94 6.95
N TYR A 80 -0.10 -0.12 7.92
CA TYR A 80 -0.73 1.18 8.18
C TYR A 80 -0.73 2.07 6.94
N LEU A 81 0.41 2.19 6.23
CA LEU A 81 0.50 3.00 5.00
C LEU A 81 -0.49 2.51 3.93
N MET A 82 -0.58 1.20 3.72
CA MET A 82 -1.51 0.63 2.76
C MET A 82 -2.98 0.86 3.15
N CYS A 83 -3.34 0.58 4.40
CA CYS A 83 -4.68 0.84 4.89
C CYS A 83 -5.06 2.31 4.75
N TYR A 84 -4.15 3.21 5.11
CA TYR A 84 -4.37 4.65 4.99
C TYR A 84 -4.60 5.07 3.53
N CYS A 85 -3.74 4.62 2.63
CA CYS A 85 -3.80 4.95 1.21
C CYS A 85 -5.08 4.41 0.53
N TYR A 86 -5.47 3.17 0.85
CA TYR A 86 -6.65 2.56 0.23
C TYR A 86 -7.99 3.01 0.80
N LEU A 87 -8.06 3.26 2.11
CA LEU A 87 -9.33 3.40 2.81
C LEU A 87 -9.67 4.85 3.16
N LYS A 88 -8.68 5.74 3.19
CA LYS A 88 -8.89 7.14 3.51
C LYS A 88 -8.87 7.99 2.23
N THR A 89 -9.99 8.66 1.96
CA THR A 89 -10.06 9.62 0.85
C THR A 89 -9.23 10.86 1.18
N PRO A 90 -8.26 11.25 0.35
CA PRO A 90 -7.45 12.43 0.61
C PRO A 90 -8.24 13.72 0.37
N ASN A 91 -8.10 14.68 1.27
CA ASN A 91 -8.71 16.00 1.13
C ASN A 91 -7.95 16.94 0.18
N GLN A 92 -6.72 16.56 -0.22
CA GLN A 92 -5.79 17.40 -1.00
C GLN A 92 -5.25 16.63 -2.22
N GLN A 93 -6.13 16.15 -3.08
CA GLN A 93 -5.77 15.36 -4.26
C GLN A 93 -4.79 16.07 -5.19
N GLU A 94 -4.97 17.36 -5.43
CA GLU A 94 -4.09 18.16 -6.30
C GLU A 94 -2.65 18.21 -5.75
N ARG A 95 -2.50 18.38 -4.44
CA ARG A 95 -1.17 18.37 -3.79
C ARG A 95 -0.50 17.01 -3.87
N ILE A 96 -1.25 15.93 -3.65
CA ILE A 96 -0.73 14.57 -3.80
C ILE A 96 -0.29 14.36 -5.25
N GLN A 97 -1.10 14.75 -6.23
CA GLN A 97 -0.75 14.64 -7.64
C GLN A 97 0.49 15.46 -8.00
N TYR A 98 0.63 16.65 -7.45
CA TYR A 98 1.84 17.47 -7.59
C TYR A 98 3.08 16.72 -7.07
N HIS A 99 3.02 16.16 -5.85
CA HIS A 99 4.15 15.42 -5.29
C HIS A 99 4.46 14.16 -6.10
N ILE A 100 3.46 13.40 -6.54
CA ILE A 100 3.67 12.22 -7.40
C ILE A 100 4.34 12.61 -8.71
N SER A 101 3.89 13.68 -9.35
CA SER A 101 4.49 14.18 -10.60
C SER A 101 5.95 14.60 -10.39
N THR A 102 6.24 15.32 -9.31
CA THR A 102 7.61 15.71 -8.93
C THR A 102 8.49 14.49 -8.66
N MET A 103 7.98 13.50 -7.93
CA MET A 103 8.69 12.24 -7.66
C MET A 103 9.03 11.49 -8.96
N ASN A 104 8.10 11.44 -9.91
CA ASN A 104 8.35 10.81 -11.21
C ASN A 104 9.46 11.50 -12.01
N GLU A 105 9.57 12.84 -11.93
CA GLU A 105 10.67 13.57 -12.55
C GLU A 105 12.01 13.33 -11.81
N LEU A 106 11.99 13.35 -10.48
CA LEU A 106 13.19 13.07 -9.67
C LEU A 106 13.73 11.65 -9.89
N ALA A 107 12.87 10.68 -10.11
CA ALA A 107 13.26 9.30 -10.38
C ALA A 107 14.11 9.15 -11.65
N LYS A 108 13.93 10.02 -12.65
CA LYS A 108 14.69 9.98 -13.93
C LYS A 108 16.17 10.33 -13.74
N ASN A 109 16.49 11.14 -12.73
CA ASN A 109 17.84 11.64 -12.45
C ASN A 109 18.20 11.47 -10.96
N ALA A 110 17.86 10.33 -10.39
CA ALA A 110 18.10 10.03 -9.00
C ALA A 110 19.58 9.87 -8.69
N THR A 111 20.10 10.62 -7.72
CA THR A 111 21.52 10.65 -7.35
C THR A 111 21.79 10.53 -5.86
N TYR A 112 20.77 10.64 -5.01
CA TYR A 112 20.96 10.60 -3.56
C TYR A 112 21.26 9.19 -3.06
N GLU A 113 22.36 9.04 -2.33
CA GLU A 113 22.80 7.78 -1.71
C GLU A 113 22.41 7.72 -0.24
N GLY A 114 21.28 7.14 0.04
CA GLY A 114 20.79 6.91 1.39
C GLY A 114 21.13 5.51 1.92
N ILE A 115 20.25 5.00 2.79
CA ILE A 115 20.46 3.72 3.47
C ILE A 115 20.30 2.52 2.52
N ILE A 116 19.42 2.62 1.52
CA ILE A 116 19.19 1.51 0.59
C ILE A 116 20.41 1.31 -0.29
N CYS A 117 20.97 2.38 -0.86
CA CYS A 117 22.21 2.33 -1.62
C CYS A 117 23.39 1.77 -0.82
N LYS A 118 23.53 2.23 0.43
CA LYS A 118 24.69 1.87 1.27
C LYS A 118 24.61 0.46 1.83
N THR A 119 23.39 -0.08 2.01
CA THR A 119 23.20 -1.32 2.78
C THR A 119 22.65 -2.47 1.94
N TYR A 120 21.86 -2.18 0.89
CA TYR A 120 21.09 -3.19 0.17
C TYR A 120 21.34 -3.25 -1.33
N ALA A 121 22.27 -2.44 -1.84
CA ALA A 121 22.63 -2.42 -3.24
C ALA A 121 24.16 -2.48 -3.43
N PRO A 122 24.66 -3.04 -4.54
CA PRO A 122 26.07 -2.99 -4.88
C PRO A 122 26.47 -1.58 -5.31
N LYS A 123 27.77 -1.29 -5.29
CA LYS A 123 28.31 -0.03 -5.84
C LYS A 123 28.13 0.07 -7.35
N ASN A 124 28.26 -1.08 -8.02
CA ASN A 124 28.04 -1.20 -9.45
C ASN A 124 27.25 -2.48 -9.75
N THR A 125 26.06 -2.33 -10.35
CA THR A 125 25.18 -3.46 -10.69
C THR A 125 25.83 -4.43 -11.70
N ASN A 126 26.74 -3.95 -12.53
CA ASN A 126 27.41 -4.75 -13.54
C ASN A 126 28.73 -5.40 -13.04
N ASP A 127 29.17 -5.06 -11.83
CA ASP A 127 30.42 -5.59 -11.22
C ASP A 127 30.22 -5.73 -9.71
N ILE A 128 29.47 -6.77 -9.31
CA ILE A 128 29.09 -7.03 -7.90
C ILE A 128 30.24 -7.75 -7.20
N GLN A 129 30.74 -7.18 -6.11
CA GLN A 129 31.80 -7.76 -5.31
C GLN A 129 31.27 -8.80 -4.30
N PRO A 130 32.07 -9.82 -3.88
CA PRO A 130 31.61 -10.93 -3.02
C PRO A 130 30.94 -10.51 -1.69
N ASN A 131 31.27 -9.33 -1.17
CA ASN A 131 30.77 -8.82 0.12
C ASN A 131 29.62 -7.82 -0.03
N GLU A 132 29.15 -7.56 -1.25
CA GLU A 132 28.09 -6.62 -1.50
C GLU A 132 26.72 -7.30 -1.46
N ARG A 133 25.74 -6.60 -0.89
CA ARG A 133 24.34 -7.03 -0.95
C ARG A 133 23.74 -6.54 -2.26
N CYS A 134 22.87 -7.37 -2.87
CA CYS A 134 22.22 -7.08 -4.15
C CYS A 134 20.70 -7.33 -4.10
N PHE A 135 20.04 -6.83 -3.04
CA PHE A 135 18.58 -6.84 -2.97
C PHE A 135 17.95 -5.91 -4.00
N TYR A 136 18.65 -4.82 -4.33
CA TYR A 136 18.28 -3.86 -5.36
C TYR A 136 19.45 -3.64 -6.31
N THR A 137 19.16 -3.26 -7.57
CA THR A 137 20.17 -2.68 -8.44
C THR A 137 20.60 -1.32 -7.90
N ARG A 138 21.78 -0.85 -8.30
CA ARG A 138 22.27 0.47 -7.90
C ARG A 138 21.30 1.58 -8.28
N GLU A 139 20.76 1.54 -9.49
CA GLU A 139 19.83 2.50 -10.04
C GLU A 139 18.54 2.53 -9.23
N ASN A 140 17.94 1.37 -8.96
CA ASN A 140 16.70 1.30 -8.17
C ASN A 140 16.92 1.80 -6.73
N ALA A 141 18.08 1.50 -6.14
CA ALA A 141 18.41 1.98 -4.81
C ALA A 141 18.53 3.52 -4.76
N LEU A 142 19.16 4.14 -5.77
CA LEU A 142 19.24 5.58 -5.92
C LEU A 142 17.84 6.21 -6.05
N ILE A 143 16.98 5.61 -6.85
CA ILE A 143 15.59 6.07 -7.00
C ILE A 143 14.88 6.03 -5.65
N ILE A 144 14.91 4.89 -4.96
CA ILE A 144 14.22 4.71 -3.66
C ILE A 144 14.73 5.74 -2.64
N ASP A 145 16.04 5.87 -2.48
CA ASP A 145 16.64 6.79 -1.52
C ASP A 145 16.33 8.26 -1.86
N THR A 146 16.38 8.63 -3.15
CA THR A 146 16.07 9.99 -3.62
C THR A 146 14.60 10.34 -3.34
N LEU A 147 13.68 9.42 -3.67
CA LEU A 147 12.24 9.64 -3.46
C LEU A 147 11.90 9.67 -1.98
N ARG A 148 12.52 8.78 -1.18
CA ARG A 148 12.32 8.77 0.27
C ARG A 148 12.76 10.09 0.89
N LYS A 149 13.95 10.58 0.52
CA LYS A 149 14.45 11.88 1.00
C LYS A 149 13.52 13.01 0.60
N TYR A 150 13.05 13.03 -0.66
CA TYR A 150 12.09 14.04 -1.10
C TYR A 150 10.82 14.04 -0.25
N ILE A 151 10.26 12.86 0.05
CA ILE A 151 9.05 12.74 0.86
C ILE A 151 9.30 13.28 2.27
N ASP A 152 10.42 12.94 2.89
CA ASP A 152 10.73 13.37 4.25
C ASP A 152 10.93 14.89 4.34
N ASP A 153 11.53 15.51 3.31
CA ASP A 153 11.89 16.93 3.31
C ASP A 153 10.75 17.85 2.82
N ASN A 154 9.85 17.36 1.95
CA ASN A 154 8.95 18.22 1.16
C ASN A 154 7.46 17.86 1.28
N VAL A 155 7.12 16.66 1.77
CA VAL A 155 5.73 16.22 1.85
C VAL A 155 5.23 16.35 3.28
N GLU A 156 4.10 17.02 3.45
CA GLU A 156 3.44 17.14 4.75
C GLU A 156 3.12 15.77 5.33
N LYS A 157 3.30 15.60 6.65
CA LYS A 157 3.14 14.31 7.35
C LYS A 157 1.81 13.61 7.06
N GLU A 158 0.74 14.37 6.92
CA GLU A 158 -0.59 13.82 6.61
C GLU A 158 -0.72 13.29 5.17
N LEU A 159 0.13 13.77 4.24
CA LEU A 159 0.15 13.35 2.83
C LEU A 159 1.20 12.27 2.57
N GLN A 160 2.19 12.12 3.45
CA GLN A 160 3.26 11.13 3.29
C GLN A 160 2.77 9.71 3.02
N PRO A 161 1.70 9.18 3.67
CA PRO A 161 1.22 7.83 3.38
C PRO A 161 0.85 7.61 1.92
N TYR A 162 0.29 8.62 1.23
CA TYR A 162 -0.07 8.51 -0.19
C TYR A 162 1.14 8.50 -1.12
N CYS A 163 2.26 9.06 -0.69
CA CYS A 163 3.52 9.05 -1.43
C CYS A 163 4.39 7.82 -1.08
N LEU A 164 4.34 7.35 0.18
CA LEU A 164 5.13 6.22 0.65
C LEU A 164 4.53 4.87 0.22
N ALA A 165 3.21 4.72 0.28
CA ALA A 165 2.58 3.44 -0.06
C ALA A 165 2.92 2.96 -1.49
N PRO A 166 2.93 3.80 -2.54
CA PRO A 166 3.35 3.40 -3.88
C PRO A 166 4.81 2.95 -3.97
N LEU A 167 5.73 3.46 -3.12
CA LEU A 167 7.12 3.01 -3.10
C LEU A 167 7.29 1.57 -2.59
N LEU A 168 6.28 1.01 -1.94
CA LEU A 168 6.27 -0.39 -1.53
C LEU A 168 5.99 -1.33 -2.70
N ASN A 169 5.56 -0.81 -3.83
CA ASN A 169 5.29 -1.57 -5.05
C ASN A 169 6.52 -1.52 -5.97
N LYS A 170 6.87 -2.66 -6.53
CA LYS A 170 7.95 -2.75 -7.53
C LYS A 170 7.44 -2.37 -8.89
#